data_25ec0afaae7773922e247b0c7795afd9
#
_entry.id   25ec0afaae7773922e247b0c7795afd9
#
_cell.length_a   1.000
_cell.length_b   1.000
_cell.length_c   1.000
_cell.angle_alpha   90.00
_cell.angle_beta   90.00
_cell.angle_gamma   90.00
#
_symmetry.space_group_name_H-M   'P 1'
#
loop_
_entity.id
_entity.type
_entity.pdbx_description
1 polymer ?
#
loop_
_entity_poly.entity_id
_entity_poly.type
_entity_poly.pdbx_seq_one_letter_code
_entity_poly.pdbx_strand_id
1 'polypeptide(L)'
;MPLESLEGGSLMNELMRCKYGTGGVDKKNSEGYPDPTVYEALTNIKKEDKVFKPLVYICSPYAGDVERNTEKAKLYSRFAVIERNAIAFAPHLLLPLYLSDDDPEERELAMFMDLVFLGKCDELWVFGENITSGMQREIDKAKKRRMKIRYFTEGMEEVETCN
;
A
#
# COMPACT_ATOMS: atom_id res chain seq x y z
N MET A 1 -46.20 -5.18 19.62
CA MET A 1 -44.81 -5.54 20.00
C MET A 1 -43.89 -4.61 19.23
N PRO A 2 -43.27 -3.60 19.83
CA PRO A 2 -42.27 -2.80 19.12
C PRO A 2 -40.93 -3.55 19.15
N LEU A 3 -40.30 -3.61 18.01
CA LEU A 3 -38.93 -4.09 17.80
C LEU A 3 -37.97 -3.11 18.48
N GLU A 4 -37.28 -3.57 19.50
CA GLU A 4 -36.18 -2.86 20.12
C GLU A 4 -35.07 -2.69 19.09
N SER A 5 -34.73 -1.45 18.78
CA SER A 5 -33.61 -1.04 17.96
C SER A 5 -32.31 -1.36 18.71
N LEU A 6 -31.56 -2.31 18.19
CA LEU A 6 -30.24 -2.69 18.68
C LEU A 6 -29.29 -1.49 18.60
N GLU A 7 -28.79 -1.09 19.76
CA GLU A 7 -27.76 -0.08 19.97
C GLU A 7 -26.38 -0.56 19.43
N GLY A 8 -26.29 -0.82 18.13
CA GLY A 8 -25.02 -1.18 17.48
C GLY A 8 -24.06 0.00 17.24
N GLY A 9 -24.57 1.23 17.41
CA GLY A 9 -23.80 2.43 17.09
C GLY A 9 -22.76 2.84 18.14
N SER A 10 -22.96 2.47 19.39
CA SER A 10 -22.08 2.88 20.50
C SER A 10 -20.77 2.10 20.52
N LEU A 11 -20.82 0.78 20.36
CA LEU A 11 -19.62 -0.08 20.37
C LEU A 11 -18.71 0.16 19.16
N MET A 12 -19.30 0.43 17.99
CA MET A 12 -18.56 0.74 16.77
C MET A 12 -17.85 2.09 16.86
N ASN A 13 -18.48 3.08 17.47
CA ASN A 13 -17.87 4.39 17.72
C ASN A 13 -16.73 4.33 18.76
N GLU A 14 -16.85 3.48 19.76
CA GLU A 14 -15.81 3.28 20.76
C GLU A 14 -14.59 2.54 20.19
N LEU A 15 -14.81 1.50 19.39
CA LEU A 15 -13.76 0.81 18.64
C LEU A 15 -13.07 1.71 17.61
N MET A 16 -13.81 2.59 16.94
CA MET A 16 -13.25 3.56 15.99
C MET A 16 -12.46 4.67 16.71
N ARG A 17 -12.90 5.12 17.88
CA ARG A 17 -12.13 6.08 18.71
C ARG A 17 -10.80 5.51 19.18
N CYS A 18 -10.74 4.24 19.55
CA CYS A 18 -9.49 3.57 19.91
C CYS A 18 -8.54 3.40 18.69
N LYS A 19 -9.11 3.18 17.49
CA LYS A 19 -8.33 2.87 16.29
C LYS A 19 -7.75 4.11 15.57
N TYR A 20 -8.40 5.26 15.68
CA TYR A 20 -8.03 6.47 14.92
C TYR A 20 -7.72 7.71 15.78
N GLY A 21 -7.60 7.54 17.10
CA GLY A 21 -6.83 8.37 18.02
C GLY A 21 -6.99 9.88 17.95
N THR A 22 -8.18 10.43 18.20
CA THR A 22 -8.32 11.82 18.70
C THR A 22 -8.48 11.90 20.21
N GLY A 23 -8.52 10.77 20.91
CA GLY A 23 -8.55 10.67 22.36
C GLY A 23 -7.21 10.18 22.89
N GLY A 24 -6.59 10.90 23.82
CA GLY A 24 -5.41 10.41 24.53
C GLY A 24 -5.71 9.05 25.18
N VAL A 25 -4.71 8.18 25.22
CA VAL A 25 -4.81 6.90 25.93
C VAL A 25 -5.12 7.22 27.40
N ASP A 26 -6.26 6.73 27.89
CA ASP A 26 -6.61 6.95 29.28
C ASP A 26 -5.69 6.11 30.18
N LYS A 27 -5.23 6.70 31.28
CA LYS A 27 -4.39 6.03 32.28
C LYS A 27 -5.19 5.18 33.24
N LYS A 28 -6.53 5.12 33.05
CA LYS A 28 -7.44 4.40 33.91
C LYS A 28 -8.17 3.33 33.11
N ASN A 29 -8.43 2.20 33.76
CA ASN A 29 -9.29 1.15 33.22
C ASN A 29 -10.77 1.58 33.20
N SER A 30 -11.65 0.71 32.66
CA SER A 30 -13.11 0.96 32.59
C SER A 30 -13.78 1.16 33.94
N GLU A 31 -13.14 0.74 35.04
CA GLU A 31 -13.60 0.89 36.40
C GLU A 31 -13.04 2.14 37.11
N GLY A 32 -12.21 2.94 36.38
CA GLY A 32 -11.65 4.18 36.88
C GLY A 32 -10.34 4.02 37.68
N TYR A 33 -9.79 2.82 37.79
CA TYR A 33 -8.50 2.58 38.44
C TYR A 33 -7.32 2.84 37.52
N PRO A 34 -6.17 3.32 38.05
CA PRO A 34 -4.95 3.47 37.26
C PRO A 34 -4.51 2.14 36.67
N ASP A 35 -4.34 2.07 35.35
CA ASP A 35 -3.81 0.90 34.66
C ASP A 35 -2.53 1.29 33.88
N PRO A 36 -1.37 1.34 34.55
CA PRO A 36 -0.12 1.72 33.94
C PRO A 36 0.32 0.71 32.86
N THR A 37 -0.04 -0.56 33.01
CA THR A 37 0.39 -1.63 32.09
C THR A 37 -0.19 -1.44 30.69
N VAL A 38 -1.50 -1.19 30.59
CA VAL A 38 -2.19 -0.92 29.32
C VAL A 38 -1.71 0.40 28.72
N TYR A 39 -1.58 1.43 29.55
CA TYR A 39 -1.08 2.73 29.12
C TYR A 39 0.34 2.64 28.54
N GLU A 40 1.25 1.94 29.23
CA GLU A 40 2.64 1.76 28.79
C GLU A 40 2.72 0.92 27.52
N ALA A 41 1.96 -0.19 27.43
CA ALA A 41 1.92 -1.03 26.23
C ALA A 41 1.44 -0.24 25.01
N LEU A 42 0.33 0.50 25.12
CA LEU A 42 -0.19 1.33 24.03
C LEU A 42 0.72 2.51 23.68
N THR A 43 1.44 3.07 24.68
CA THR A 43 2.42 4.14 24.44
C THR A 43 3.67 3.61 23.74
N ASN A 44 4.09 2.39 24.07
CA ASN A 44 5.23 1.74 23.43
C ASN A 44 4.89 1.36 21.98
N ILE A 45 3.71 0.80 21.71
CA ILE A 45 3.20 0.56 20.34
C ILE A 45 3.22 1.88 19.53
N LYS A 46 2.73 2.99 20.11
CA LYS A 46 2.76 4.30 19.45
C LYS A 46 4.17 4.85 19.21
N LYS A 47 5.17 4.42 19.98
CA LYS A 47 6.58 4.82 19.78
C LYS A 47 7.26 3.98 18.69
N GLU A 48 6.94 2.70 18.59
CA GLU A 48 7.46 1.80 17.55
C GLU A 48 6.87 2.12 16.17
N ASP A 49 5.61 2.60 16.10
CA ASP A 49 4.92 2.94 14.86
C ASP A 49 5.38 4.27 14.20
N LYS A 50 6.38 4.97 14.76
CA LYS A 50 6.88 6.23 14.20
C LYS A 50 7.90 6.08 13.06
N VAL A 51 8.25 4.86 12.69
CA VAL A 51 9.10 4.63 11.52
C VAL A 51 8.27 4.90 10.27
N PHE A 52 8.62 5.96 9.54
CA PHE A 52 8.01 6.26 8.25
C PHE A 52 8.22 5.09 7.29
N LYS A 53 7.12 4.59 6.72
CA LYS A 53 7.12 3.56 5.69
C LYS A 53 6.63 4.18 4.39
N PRO A 54 7.50 4.31 3.38
CA PRO A 54 7.08 4.90 2.11
C PRO A 54 6.04 4.00 1.43
N LEU A 55 5.02 4.60 0.84
CA LEU A 55 4.11 3.93 -0.07
C LEU A 55 4.78 3.83 -1.43
N VAL A 56 5.13 2.62 -1.86
CA VAL A 56 5.87 2.38 -3.08
C VAL A 56 5.00 1.72 -4.15
N TYR A 57 5.05 2.26 -5.35
CA TYR A 57 4.39 1.69 -6.51
C TYR A 57 5.32 0.66 -7.15
N ILE A 58 4.86 -0.58 -7.28
CA ILE A 58 5.60 -1.67 -7.92
C ILE A 58 5.32 -1.64 -9.42
N CYS A 59 6.33 -1.28 -10.19
CA CYS A 59 6.30 -1.24 -11.65
C CYS A 59 7.06 -2.45 -12.20
N SER A 60 6.33 -3.40 -12.80
CA SER A 60 6.89 -4.61 -13.39
C SER A 60 6.06 -5.06 -14.59
N PRO A 61 6.59 -5.89 -15.49
CA PRO A 61 5.84 -6.42 -16.64
C PRO A 61 4.58 -7.17 -16.18
N TYR A 62 3.48 -6.98 -16.90
CA TYR A 62 2.23 -7.75 -16.72
C TYR A 62 1.90 -8.56 -17.97
N ALA A 63 1.82 -7.91 -19.15
CA ALA A 63 1.47 -8.55 -20.41
C ALA A 63 2.49 -9.60 -20.88
N GLY A 64 2.05 -10.54 -21.68
CA GLY A 64 2.83 -11.67 -22.17
C GLY A 64 2.55 -12.92 -21.34
N ASP A 65 3.52 -13.38 -20.57
CA ASP A 65 3.33 -14.48 -19.62
C ASP A 65 2.72 -13.94 -18.31
N VAL A 66 1.41 -13.73 -18.32
CA VAL A 66 0.67 -13.10 -17.21
C VAL A 66 0.84 -13.85 -15.91
N GLU A 67 0.80 -15.19 -15.92
CA GLU A 67 0.94 -16.01 -14.72
C GLU A 67 2.31 -15.81 -14.08
N ARG A 68 3.37 -15.94 -14.85
CA ARG A 68 4.74 -15.74 -14.38
C ARG A 68 4.99 -14.31 -13.91
N ASN A 69 4.48 -13.32 -14.65
CA ASN A 69 4.64 -11.91 -14.31
C ASN A 69 3.88 -11.56 -13.01
N THR A 70 2.70 -12.15 -12.81
CA THR A 70 1.92 -12.00 -11.57
C THR A 70 2.67 -12.58 -10.36
N GLU A 71 3.27 -13.77 -10.50
CA GLU A 71 4.06 -14.37 -9.41
C GLU A 71 5.30 -13.51 -9.09
N LYS A 72 6.00 -13.02 -10.10
CA LYS A 72 7.12 -12.08 -9.89
C LYS A 72 6.67 -10.81 -9.16
N ALA A 73 5.56 -10.20 -9.57
CA ALA A 73 5.03 -9.00 -8.92
C ALA A 73 4.68 -9.23 -7.45
N LYS A 74 4.17 -10.42 -7.09
CA LYS A 74 3.94 -10.81 -5.69
C LYS A 74 5.26 -10.88 -4.90
N LEU A 75 6.31 -11.45 -5.50
CA LEU A 75 7.64 -11.52 -4.87
C LEU A 75 8.23 -10.12 -4.67
N TYR A 76 8.14 -9.23 -5.67
CA TYR A 76 8.61 -7.84 -5.56
C TYR A 76 7.86 -7.07 -4.47
N SER A 77 6.54 -7.25 -4.40
CA SER A 77 5.73 -6.64 -3.35
C SER A 77 6.13 -7.16 -1.96
N ARG A 78 6.36 -8.47 -1.83
CA ARG A 78 6.83 -9.07 -0.58
C ARG A 78 8.20 -8.55 -0.17
N PHE A 79 9.15 -8.45 -1.10
CA PHE A 79 10.47 -7.85 -0.90
C PHE A 79 10.36 -6.41 -0.37
N ALA A 80 9.52 -5.58 -1.00
CA ALA A 80 9.33 -4.20 -0.57
C ALA A 80 8.82 -4.12 0.89
N VAL A 81 7.87 -4.98 1.26
CA VAL A 81 7.26 -4.97 2.60
C VAL A 81 8.19 -5.54 3.66
N ILE A 82 8.78 -6.72 3.40
CA ILE A 82 9.51 -7.47 4.43
C ILE A 82 10.97 -7.01 4.55
N GLU A 83 11.64 -6.78 3.42
CA GLU A 83 13.07 -6.49 3.43
C GLU A 83 13.39 -5.00 3.41
N ARG A 84 12.49 -4.20 2.83
CA ARG A 84 12.70 -2.75 2.69
C ARG A 84 11.80 -1.90 3.58
N ASN A 85 10.94 -2.51 4.40
CA ASN A 85 10.03 -1.84 5.35
C ASN A 85 9.15 -0.78 4.68
N ALA A 86 8.71 -1.03 3.44
CA ALA A 86 7.83 -0.15 2.66
C ALA A 86 6.40 -0.69 2.65
N ILE A 87 5.45 0.13 2.18
CA ILE A 87 4.08 -0.29 1.89
C ILE A 87 3.99 -0.48 0.38
N ALA A 88 3.90 -1.73 -0.09
CA ALA A 88 3.87 -2.04 -1.51
C ALA A 88 2.47 -1.90 -2.11
N PHE A 89 2.38 -1.28 -3.27
CA PHE A 89 1.18 -1.23 -4.08
C PHE A 89 1.49 -1.65 -5.52
N ALA A 90 0.90 -2.75 -5.97
CA ALA A 90 1.05 -3.31 -7.30
C ALA A 90 -0.34 -3.40 -7.97
N PRO A 91 -0.77 -2.38 -8.73
CA PRO A 91 -2.13 -2.32 -9.28
C PRO A 91 -2.44 -3.48 -10.23
N HIS A 92 -1.46 -3.95 -10.99
CA HIS A 92 -1.61 -5.10 -11.90
C HIS A 92 -1.83 -6.45 -11.17
N LEU A 93 -1.73 -6.49 -9.84
CA LEU A 93 -2.20 -7.62 -9.03
C LEU A 93 -3.66 -7.43 -8.56
N LEU A 94 -4.17 -6.20 -8.59
CA LEU A 94 -5.47 -5.84 -8.05
C LEU A 94 -6.51 -5.62 -9.15
N LEU A 95 -6.20 -4.79 -10.15
CA LEU A 95 -7.15 -4.39 -11.18
C LEU A 95 -7.70 -5.57 -11.99
N PRO A 96 -6.89 -6.57 -12.41
CA PRO A 96 -7.40 -7.72 -13.15
C PRO A 96 -8.37 -8.63 -12.38
N LEU A 97 -8.53 -8.41 -11.08
CA LEU A 97 -9.53 -9.15 -10.28
C LEU A 97 -10.96 -8.72 -10.60
N TYR A 98 -11.16 -7.52 -11.14
CA TYR A 98 -12.48 -6.96 -11.40
C TYR A 98 -12.58 -6.13 -12.69
N LEU A 99 -11.50 -5.96 -13.45
CA LEU A 99 -11.47 -5.37 -14.78
C LEU A 99 -10.91 -6.39 -15.78
N SER A 100 -11.50 -6.43 -16.98
CA SER A 100 -11.10 -7.33 -18.06
C SER A 100 -10.07 -6.64 -18.97
N ASP A 101 -8.93 -7.29 -19.17
CA ASP A 101 -7.91 -6.82 -20.11
C ASP A 101 -8.31 -7.01 -21.58
N ASP A 102 -9.33 -7.88 -21.83
CA ASP A 102 -9.87 -8.16 -23.16
C ASP A 102 -10.87 -7.07 -23.61
N ASP A 103 -11.41 -6.28 -22.68
CA ASP A 103 -12.28 -5.16 -22.97
C ASP A 103 -11.46 -3.86 -23.12
N PRO A 104 -11.47 -3.22 -24.30
CA PRO A 104 -10.69 -2.00 -24.53
C PRO A 104 -11.05 -0.84 -23.61
N GLU A 105 -12.34 -0.70 -23.22
CA GLU A 105 -12.79 0.36 -22.34
C GLU A 105 -12.32 0.15 -20.90
N GLU A 106 -12.43 -1.08 -20.40
CA GLU A 106 -11.94 -1.45 -19.07
C GLU A 106 -10.42 -1.38 -18.99
N ARG A 107 -9.71 -1.75 -20.05
CA ARG A 107 -8.26 -1.62 -20.14
C ARG A 107 -7.81 -0.15 -20.13
N GLU A 108 -8.52 0.74 -20.83
CA GLU A 108 -8.21 2.17 -20.79
C GLU A 108 -8.46 2.75 -19.39
N LEU A 109 -9.55 2.32 -18.75
CA LEU A 109 -9.87 2.69 -17.37
C LEU A 109 -8.79 2.20 -16.40
N ALA A 110 -8.32 0.95 -16.52
CA ALA A 110 -7.26 0.40 -15.71
C ALA A 110 -5.96 1.24 -15.84
N MET A 111 -5.56 1.55 -17.08
CA MET A 111 -4.39 2.40 -17.33
C MET A 111 -4.52 3.81 -16.75
N PHE A 112 -5.72 4.39 -16.74
CA PHE A 112 -5.97 5.66 -16.08
C PHE A 112 -5.84 5.54 -14.57
N MET A 113 -6.44 4.48 -13.98
CA MET A 113 -6.36 4.22 -12.55
C MET A 113 -4.91 4.01 -12.08
N ASP A 114 -4.09 3.31 -12.85
CA ASP A 114 -2.66 3.10 -12.57
C ASP A 114 -1.92 4.44 -12.39
N LEU A 115 -2.16 5.38 -13.30
CA LEU A 115 -1.55 6.72 -13.21
C LEU A 115 -2.08 7.55 -12.03
N VAL A 116 -3.35 7.35 -11.63
CA VAL A 116 -3.91 7.98 -10.43
C VAL A 116 -3.27 7.40 -9.17
N PHE A 117 -3.17 6.08 -9.08
CA PHE A 117 -2.56 5.39 -7.95
C PHE A 117 -1.07 5.74 -7.82
N LEU A 118 -0.33 5.73 -8.93
CA LEU A 118 1.05 6.18 -8.95
C LEU A 118 1.19 7.58 -8.34
N GLY A 119 0.25 8.45 -8.65
CA GLY A 119 0.21 9.82 -8.12
C GLY A 119 -0.01 9.92 -6.61
N LYS A 120 -0.40 8.86 -5.95
CA LYS A 120 -0.59 8.77 -4.49
C LYS A 120 0.57 8.07 -3.77
N CYS A 121 1.48 7.46 -4.52
CA CYS A 121 2.67 6.81 -3.98
C CYS A 121 3.81 7.82 -3.75
N ASP A 122 4.70 7.48 -2.82
CA ASP A 122 5.88 8.27 -2.50
C ASP A 122 7.03 7.98 -3.46
N GLU A 123 7.20 6.71 -3.85
CA GLU A 123 8.27 6.24 -4.71
C GLU A 123 7.74 5.29 -5.80
N LEU A 124 8.44 5.26 -6.95
CA LEU A 124 8.26 4.25 -8.00
C LEU A 124 9.42 3.27 -7.96
N TRP A 125 9.12 1.98 -7.81
CA TRP A 125 10.12 0.90 -7.85
C TRP A 125 9.94 0.07 -9.09
N VAL A 126 10.93 0.12 -9.98
CA VAL A 126 10.93 -0.52 -11.30
C VAL A 126 11.72 -1.82 -11.23
N PHE A 127 11.12 -2.93 -11.60
CA PHE A 127 11.72 -4.26 -11.55
C PHE A 127 11.90 -4.85 -12.95
N GLY A 128 13.09 -5.40 -13.18
CA GLY A 128 13.47 -6.05 -14.44
C GLY A 128 14.12 -5.11 -15.43
N GLU A 129 14.82 -5.71 -16.40
CA GLU A 129 15.57 -4.98 -17.41
C GLU A 129 14.72 -4.60 -18.63
N ASN A 130 13.67 -5.38 -18.90
CA ASN A 130 12.78 -5.18 -20.04
C ASN A 130 11.65 -4.22 -19.68
N ILE A 131 11.79 -2.96 -20.06
CA ILE A 131 10.79 -1.94 -19.84
C ILE A 131 9.69 -2.03 -20.91
N THR A 132 8.48 -2.38 -20.53
CA THR A 132 7.31 -2.40 -21.42
C THR A 132 6.78 -0.98 -21.69
N SER A 133 5.91 -0.83 -22.71
CA SER A 133 5.30 0.47 -23.01
C SER A 133 4.42 0.99 -21.84
N GLY A 134 3.79 0.11 -21.08
CA GLY A 134 3.03 0.46 -19.87
C GLY A 134 3.98 0.99 -18.79
N MET A 135 5.02 0.25 -18.46
CA MET A 135 6.05 0.67 -17.50
C MET A 135 6.68 2.01 -17.90
N GLN A 136 6.96 2.23 -19.20
CA GLN A 136 7.53 3.49 -19.68
C GLN A 136 6.61 4.68 -19.39
N ARG A 137 5.28 4.52 -19.56
CA ARG A 137 4.29 5.57 -19.21
C ARG A 137 4.32 5.90 -17.72
N GLU A 138 4.43 4.90 -16.87
CA GLU A 138 4.53 5.07 -15.41
C GLU A 138 5.81 5.80 -15.03
N ILE A 139 6.95 5.40 -15.60
CA ILE A 139 8.25 6.04 -15.40
C ILE A 139 8.22 7.50 -15.85
N ASP A 140 7.66 7.79 -17.03
CA ASP A 140 7.56 9.16 -17.54
C ASP A 140 6.67 10.03 -16.66
N LYS A 141 5.58 9.46 -16.14
CA LYS A 141 4.69 10.15 -15.20
C LYS A 141 5.39 10.44 -13.88
N ALA A 142 6.14 9.47 -13.35
CA ALA A 142 6.93 9.63 -12.12
C ALA A 142 8.01 10.71 -12.29
N LYS A 143 8.73 10.72 -13.42
CA LYS A 143 9.71 11.76 -13.77
C LYS A 143 9.09 13.15 -13.83
N LYS A 144 7.95 13.30 -14.50
CA LYS A 144 7.22 14.58 -14.57
C LYS A 144 6.80 15.08 -13.17
N ARG A 145 6.52 14.19 -12.25
CA ARG A 145 6.16 14.51 -10.86
C ARG A 145 7.37 14.69 -9.94
N ARG A 146 8.59 14.48 -10.45
CA ARG A 146 9.83 14.45 -9.67
C ARG A 146 9.78 13.46 -8.51
N MET A 147 9.06 12.35 -8.74
CA MET A 147 8.98 11.24 -7.80
C MET A 147 10.32 10.51 -7.75
N LYS A 148 10.68 10.01 -6.58
CA LYS A 148 11.87 9.16 -6.44
C LYS A 148 11.63 7.83 -7.16
N ILE A 149 12.53 7.48 -8.08
CA ILE A 149 12.48 6.24 -8.86
C ILE A 149 13.67 5.38 -8.46
N ARG A 150 13.41 4.14 -8.13
CA ARG A 150 14.44 3.13 -7.85
C ARG A 150 14.31 1.99 -8.84
N TYR A 151 15.46 1.49 -9.30
CA TYR A 151 15.51 0.39 -10.24
C TYR A 151 16.09 -0.85 -9.58
N PHE A 152 15.50 -2.00 -9.90
CA PHE A 152 15.90 -3.29 -9.35
C PHE A 152 16.02 -4.30 -10.49
N THR A 153 16.98 -5.20 -10.37
CA THR A 153 17.05 -6.39 -11.24
C THR A 153 15.86 -7.33 -10.97
N GLU A 154 15.67 -8.34 -11.81
CA GLU A 154 14.72 -9.42 -11.53
C GLU A 154 15.07 -10.16 -10.23
N GLY A 155 16.33 -10.18 -9.81
CA GLY A 155 16.82 -10.73 -8.55
C GLY A 155 16.66 -9.80 -7.36
N MET A 156 15.96 -8.66 -7.51
CA MET A 156 15.70 -7.66 -6.45
C MET A 156 16.96 -6.96 -5.91
N GLU A 157 18.02 -6.95 -6.69
CA GLU A 157 19.20 -6.15 -6.42
C GLU A 157 18.99 -4.74 -6.94
N GLU A 158 19.29 -3.74 -6.12
CA GLU A 158 19.11 -2.34 -6.50
C GLU A 158 20.23 -1.91 -7.46
N VAL A 159 19.82 -1.30 -8.57
CA VAL A 159 20.73 -0.77 -9.58
C VAL A 159 20.92 0.72 -9.33
N GLU A 160 22.14 1.13 -9.04
CA GLU A 160 22.48 2.56 -8.97
C GLU A 160 22.36 3.18 -10.35
N THR A 161 21.40 4.07 -10.54
CA THR A 161 21.34 4.92 -11.73
C THR A 161 22.29 6.08 -11.53
N CYS A 162 23.42 6.08 -12.21
CA CYS A 162 24.25 7.27 -12.35
C CYS A 162 23.40 8.37 -13.04
N ASN A 163 23.04 9.41 -12.30
CA ASN A 163 22.46 10.63 -12.86
C ASN A 163 23.51 11.47 -13.53
#